data_8480815c023bae6e475bf3212804316e
#
_entry.id   8480815c023bae6e475bf3212804316e
#
_cell.length_a   1.000
_cell.length_b   1.000
_cell.length_c   1.000
_cell.angle_alpha   90.00
_cell.angle_beta   90.00
_cell.angle_gamma   90.00
#
_symmetry.space_group_name_H-M   'P 1'
#
loop_
_entity.id
_entity.type
_entity.pdbx_description
1 polymer ?
#
loop_
_entity_poly.entity_id
_entity_poly.type
_entity_poly.pdbx_seq_one_letter_code
_entity_poly.pdbx_strand_id
1 'polypeptide(L)'
;LNTAWRREIKSSRKSKLESLKWLFPQNIQNNSDYFYQGETKVSGNGNFGVVESKATYQEFEEIWDSTKDSNEEDEEENLIDEIDIDNHDVRRGADLKLTFTPSKLISKLDIFEDKNQELPISKEFKIWENQPLTILNKYRSNWLSVDTITPFSHRTEQLQIKLLTGAILKDLKPEIVELISMIDSETIDLDILDPTGKKSRLYVIHKTLGFTPLSAFGDGVRRLLFMALTIAKLKDGILLIDELETAIHTEALLSSFSWLVKWCREMNIQLFATTHSLETVDAMLNASELKNDLVLY
;
A
#
# COMPACT_ATOMS: atom_id res chain seq x y z
N LEU A 1 1.42 -0.09 6.19
CA LEU A 1 2.69 -0.44 5.50
C LEU A 1 2.36 -1.47 4.42
N ASN A 2 2.19 -0.97 3.23
CA ASN A 2 1.31 -1.56 2.24
C ASN A 2 2.03 -2.35 1.14
N THR A 3 1.26 -3.03 0.30
CA THR A 3 1.68 -3.87 -0.84
C THR A 3 2.65 -3.19 -1.80
N ALA A 4 2.61 -1.86 -1.96
CA ALA A 4 3.54 -1.10 -2.78
C ALA A 4 4.96 -1.14 -2.20
N TRP A 5 5.10 -0.84 -0.91
CA TRP A 5 6.37 -0.91 -0.18
C TRP A 5 6.98 -2.32 -0.17
N ARG A 6 6.14 -3.36 0.01
CA ARG A 6 6.59 -4.76 -0.09
C ARG A 6 7.18 -5.12 -1.46
N ARG A 7 6.82 -4.40 -2.53
CA ARG A 7 7.33 -4.65 -3.89
C ARG A 7 8.65 -3.98 -4.16
N GLU A 8 8.84 -2.76 -3.67
CA GLU A 8 10.12 -2.06 -3.78
C GLU A 8 11.22 -2.83 -3.07
N ILE A 9 10.94 -3.37 -1.88
CA ILE A 9 11.89 -4.23 -1.17
C ILE A 9 12.20 -5.52 -1.94
N LYS A 10 11.21 -6.17 -2.59
CA LYS A 10 11.46 -7.38 -3.38
C LYS A 10 12.23 -7.12 -4.67
N SER A 11 12.17 -5.91 -5.23
CA SER A 11 12.84 -5.54 -6.48
C SER A 11 14.24 -4.96 -6.26
N SER A 12 14.56 -4.46 -5.08
CA SER A 12 15.85 -3.85 -4.79
C SER A 12 16.87 -4.91 -4.33
N ARG A 13 18.12 -4.77 -4.76
CA ARG A 13 19.25 -5.54 -4.24
C ARG A 13 19.64 -5.14 -2.80
N LYS A 14 18.97 -4.13 -2.23
CA LYS A 14 19.22 -3.65 -0.87
C LYS A 14 18.50 -4.54 0.15
N SER A 15 19.11 -4.69 1.32
CA SER A 15 18.47 -5.42 2.43
C SER A 15 17.18 -4.75 2.87
N LYS A 16 16.25 -5.53 3.44
CA LYS A 16 15.00 -4.98 3.97
C LYS A 16 15.23 -3.96 5.07
N LEU A 17 16.17 -4.24 5.96
CA LEU A 17 16.51 -3.36 7.06
C LEU A 17 17.09 -2.04 6.54
N GLU A 18 17.96 -2.13 5.54
CA GLU A 18 18.53 -0.94 4.90
C GLU A 18 17.46 -0.06 4.24
N SER A 19 16.44 -0.67 3.63
CA SER A 19 15.33 0.07 3.04
C SER A 19 14.42 0.71 4.09
N LEU A 20 14.27 0.06 5.26
CA LEU A 20 13.44 0.55 6.36
C LEU A 20 14.08 1.70 7.12
N LYS A 21 15.37 1.62 7.42
CA LYS A 21 16.06 2.61 8.26
C LYS A 21 15.95 4.04 7.72
N TRP A 22 15.86 4.21 6.40
CA TRP A 22 15.71 5.53 5.77
C TRP A 22 14.37 6.22 6.06
N LEU A 23 13.37 5.48 6.53
CA LEU A 23 12.09 6.04 6.98
C LEU A 23 12.19 6.64 8.40
N PHE A 24 13.28 6.37 9.12
CA PHE A 24 13.47 6.76 10.50
C PHE A 24 14.76 7.58 10.63
N PRO A 25 14.70 8.92 10.62
CA PRO A 25 15.89 9.75 10.82
C PRO A 25 16.64 9.37 12.11
N GLN A 26 17.96 9.22 12.00
CA GLN A 26 18.80 8.86 13.14
C GLN A 26 18.79 9.97 14.18
N ASN A 27 18.60 9.61 15.44
CA ASN A 27 18.72 10.54 16.54
C ASN A 27 20.20 10.66 16.92
N ILE A 28 20.85 11.75 16.48
CA ILE A 28 22.31 11.98 16.60
C ILE A 28 22.78 12.04 18.07
N GLN A 29 21.86 12.16 19.03
CA GLN A 29 22.22 12.33 20.45
C GLN A 29 22.59 11.03 21.18
N ASN A 30 22.34 9.85 20.61
CA ASN A 30 22.59 8.54 21.25
C ASN A 30 23.63 7.70 20.49
N ASN A 31 24.79 8.24 20.21
CA ASN A 31 25.84 7.62 19.39
C ASN A 31 26.70 6.57 20.15
N SER A 32 26.15 5.80 21.07
CA SER A 32 26.92 4.78 21.82
C SER A 32 26.67 3.34 21.35
N ASP A 33 25.66 3.09 20.51
CA ASP A 33 25.31 1.71 20.10
C ASP A 33 25.69 1.44 18.64
N TYR A 34 26.22 0.23 18.40
CA TYR A 34 26.61 -0.30 17.09
C TYR A 34 25.44 -0.45 16.12
N PHE A 35 24.20 -0.34 16.59
CA PHE A 35 22.98 -0.59 15.82
C PHE A 35 22.24 0.70 15.51
N TYR A 36 21.65 0.76 14.31
CA TYR A 36 20.88 1.90 13.87
C TYR A 36 19.59 2.07 14.69
N GLN A 37 19.36 3.26 15.20
CA GLN A 37 18.14 3.66 15.89
C GLN A 37 17.60 4.95 15.30
N GLY A 38 16.31 4.97 14.98
CA GLY A 38 15.63 6.14 14.44
C GLY A 38 14.19 6.27 14.89
N GLU A 39 13.65 7.47 14.73
CA GLU A 39 12.29 7.80 15.14
C GLU A 39 11.63 8.69 14.10
N THR A 40 10.35 8.41 13.83
CA THR A 40 9.47 9.29 13.04
C THR A 40 8.22 9.58 13.84
N LYS A 41 7.85 10.86 13.88
CA LYS A 41 6.68 11.35 14.59
C LYS A 41 5.79 12.14 13.65
N VAL A 42 4.49 11.84 13.68
CA VAL A 42 3.47 12.62 12.98
C VAL A 42 2.48 13.12 14.00
N SER A 43 2.20 14.40 14.00
CA SER A 43 1.19 15.00 14.87
C SER A 43 0.22 15.82 14.04
N GLY A 44 -1.06 15.74 14.39
CA GLY A 44 -2.13 16.53 13.81
C GLY A 44 -2.85 17.32 14.91
N ASN A 45 -3.25 18.55 14.60
CA ASN A 45 -4.07 19.37 15.47
C ASN A 45 -5.32 19.83 14.70
N GLY A 46 -6.49 19.61 15.26
CA GLY A 46 -7.77 19.96 14.63
C GLY A 46 -8.91 20.02 15.65
N ASN A 47 -10.15 19.99 15.15
CA ASN A 47 -11.35 20.07 15.99
C ASN A 47 -11.43 18.96 17.04
N PHE A 48 -10.73 17.85 16.83
CA PHE A 48 -10.64 16.73 17.78
C PHE A 48 -9.46 16.83 18.75
N GLY A 49 -8.73 17.95 18.74
CA GLY A 49 -7.53 18.15 19.56
C GLY A 49 -6.25 17.61 18.91
N VAL A 50 -5.20 17.46 19.68
CA VAL A 50 -3.90 16.97 19.20
C VAL A 50 -3.89 15.45 19.19
N VAL A 51 -3.54 14.87 18.06
CA VAL A 51 -3.32 13.44 17.87
C VAL A 51 -1.87 13.21 17.47
N GLU A 52 -1.24 12.21 18.03
CA GLU A 52 0.14 11.89 17.77
C GLU A 52 0.32 10.42 17.39
N SER A 53 1.05 10.17 16.32
CA SER A 53 1.56 8.85 15.95
C SER A 53 3.07 8.88 15.93
N LYS A 54 3.67 7.93 16.65
CA LYS A 54 5.13 7.79 16.76
C LYS A 54 5.52 6.40 16.29
N ALA A 55 6.55 6.32 15.46
CA ALA A 55 7.16 5.07 15.05
C ALA A 55 8.64 5.09 15.45
N THR A 56 9.11 4.08 16.17
CA THR A 56 10.53 3.89 16.49
C THR A 56 11.03 2.63 15.83
N TYR A 57 12.26 2.69 15.34
CA TYR A 57 12.96 1.61 14.67
C TYR A 57 14.30 1.40 15.35
N GLN A 58 14.63 0.16 15.69
CA GLN A 58 15.90 -0.21 16.31
C GLN A 58 16.41 -1.52 15.73
N GLU A 59 17.60 -1.49 15.14
CA GLU A 59 18.27 -2.71 14.66
C GLU A 59 18.87 -3.49 15.85
N PHE A 60 18.94 -4.80 15.70
CA PHE A 60 19.59 -5.71 16.65
C PHE A 60 20.20 -6.92 15.92
N GLU A 61 21.07 -7.64 16.61
CA GLU A 61 21.55 -8.96 16.22
C GLU A 61 21.26 -9.96 17.33
N GLU A 62 20.71 -11.10 16.98
CA GLU A 62 20.46 -12.22 17.91
C GLU A 62 21.15 -13.49 17.42
N ILE A 63 21.68 -14.27 18.37
CA ILE A 63 22.17 -15.63 18.10
C ILE A 63 20.95 -16.51 17.89
N TRP A 64 20.83 -17.12 16.71
CA TRP A 64 19.73 -17.99 16.39
C TRP A 64 19.95 -19.37 16.99
N ASP A 65 18.99 -19.81 17.78
CA ASP A 65 18.94 -21.19 18.32
C ASP A 65 17.85 -21.95 17.55
N SER A 66 18.26 -22.86 16.68
CA SER A 66 17.38 -23.67 15.84
C SER A 66 16.42 -24.59 16.61
N THR A 67 16.60 -24.73 17.92
CA THR A 67 15.79 -25.63 18.75
C THR A 67 14.44 -25.03 19.18
N LYS A 68 14.18 -23.74 18.91
CA LYS A 68 12.96 -23.05 19.35
C LYS A 68 11.83 -23.00 18.33
N ASP A 69 12.06 -23.40 17.09
CA ASP A 69 11.04 -23.28 16.00
C ASP A 69 10.20 -24.54 15.77
N SER A 70 10.20 -25.52 16.69
CA SER A 70 9.48 -26.79 16.50
C SER A 70 7.99 -26.78 16.89
N ASN A 71 7.32 -25.63 16.93
CA ASN A 71 5.89 -25.53 17.22
C ASN A 71 5.12 -24.68 16.20
N GLU A 72 5.18 -25.02 14.92
CA GLU A 72 4.10 -24.72 13.96
C GLU A 72 4.23 -25.72 12.80
N GLU A 73 3.21 -26.57 12.68
CA GLU A 73 3.02 -27.60 11.68
C GLU A 73 3.02 -27.00 10.26
N ASP A 74 4.04 -27.30 9.48
CA ASP A 74 3.94 -27.40 8.01
C ASP A 74 5.01 -28.41 7.57
N GLU A 75 4.56 -29.65 7.34
CA GLU A 75 5.32 -30.73 6.73
C GLU A 75 5.57 -30.41 5.25
N GLU A 76 6.75 -29.87 4.94
CA GLU A 76 7.38 -30.06 3.62
C GLU A 76 8.80 -30.60 3.86
N GLU A 77 8.96 -31.87 3.48
CA GLU A 77 10.22 -32.58 3.44
C GLU A 77 11.24 -31.81 2.59
N ASN A 78 12.20 -31.16 3.25
CA ASN A 78 13.46 -30.77 2.62
C ASN A 78 14.59 -31.54 3.26
N LEU A 79 15.22 -32.37 2.44
CA LEU A 79 16.48 -33.05 2.71
C LEU A 79 17.53 -32.02 3.20
N ILE A 80 17.85 -32.07 4.48
CA ILE A 80 18.88 -31.22 5.06
C ILE A 80 20.16 -32.06 5.05
N ASP A 81 21.13 -31.66 4.22
CA ASP A 81 22.50 -32.09 4.32
C ASP A 81 23.05 -31.73 5.72
N GLU A 82 23.81 -32.66 6.32
CA GLU A 82 24.46 -32.50 7.61
C GLU A 82 25.31 -31.22 7.62
N ILE A 83 24.87 -30.22 8.39
CA ILE A 83 25.60 -28.96 8.60
C ILE A 83 26.32 -29.02 9.96
N ASP A 84 27.61 -28.73 9.89
CA ASP A 84 28.54 -28.62 11.02
C ASP A 84 27.98 -27.80 12.20
N ILE A 85 28.03 -28.34 13.40
CA ILE A 85 27.42 -27.86 14.66
C ILE A 85 28.15 -26.66 15.30
N ASP A 86 29.14 -26.05 14.66
CA ASP A 86 29.99 -25.01 15.30
C ASP A 86 29.80 -23.57 14.79
N ASN A 87 28.80 -23.27 13.95
CA ASN A 87 28.48 -21.90 13.54
C ASN A 87 27.18 -21.44 14.21
N HIS A 88 27.27 -20.67 15.28
CA HIS A 88 26.17 -19.86 15.79
C HIS A 88 25.76 -18.87 14.72
N ASP A 89 24.63 -19.12 14.10
CA ASP A 89 24.08 -18.28 13.02
C ASP A 89 23.57 -16.97 13.65
N VAL A 90 24.31 -15.87 13.45
CA VAL A 90 23.92 -14.54 13.94
C VAL A 90 22.96 -13.96 12.93
N ARG A 91 21.72 -13.69 13.34
CA ARG A 91 20.69 -13.08 12.49
C ARG A 91 20.47 -11.64 12.86
N ARG A 92 20.41 -10.80 11.83
CA ARG A 92 20.06 -9.38 11.97
C ARG A 92 18.55 -9.17 11.88
N GLY A 93 18.05 -8.31 12.75
CA GLY A 93 16.65 -7.92 12.79
C GLY A 93 16.48 -6.46 13.17
N ALA A 94 15.22 -6.02 13.20
CA ALA A 94 14.85 -4.73 13.73
C ALA A 94 13.51 -4.80 14.48
N ASP A 95 13.44 -4.12 15.60
CA ASP A 95 12.20 -3.85 16.31
C ASP A 95 11.56 -2.58 15.80
N LEU A 96 10.32 -2.69 15.33
CA LEU A 96 9.48 -1.57 14.94
C LEU A 96 8.36 -1.42 15.96
N LYS A 97 8.34 -0.30 16.68
CA LYS A 97 7.28 0.03 17.62
C LYS A 97 6.46 1.20 17.08
N LEU A 98 5.16 0.98 16.96
CA LEU A 98 4.19 1.99 16.58
C LEU A 98 3.38 2.39 17.81
N THR A 99 3.34 3.68 18.13
CA THR A 99 2.59 4.22 19.26
C THR A 99 1.62 5.26 18.75
N PHE A 100 0.36 5.15 19.14
CA PHE A 100 -0.70 6.09 18.82
C PHE A 100 -1.24 6.71 20.10
N THR A 101 -1.22 8.04 20.16
CA THR A 101 -1.73 8.83 21.28
C THR A 101 -2.92 9.66 20.78
N PRO A 102 -4.16 9.21 21.05
CA PRO A 102 -5.35 9.98 20.69
C PRO A 102 -5.53 11.20 21.59
N SER A 103 -6.22 12.23 21.09
CA SER A 103 -6.63 13.34 21.92
C SER A 103 -7.67 12.90 22.98
N LYS A 104 -7.82 13.69 24.05
CA LYS A 104 -8.86 13.44 25.08
C LYS A 104 -10.29 13.44 24.53
N LEU A 105 -10.54 14.08 23.39
CA LEU A 105 -11.84 14.08 22.71
C LEU A 105 -12.08 12.76 21.97
N ILE A 106 -11.08 12.30 21.22
CA ILE A 106 -11.15 11.04 20.45
C ILE A 106 -11.24 9.84 21.38
N SER A 107 -10.53 9.86 22.52
CA SER A 107 -10.58 8.77 23.50
C SER A 107 -11.96 8.60 24.17
N LYS A 108 -12.84 9.59 24.07
CA LYS A 108 -14.23 9.52 24.56
C LYS A 108 -15.23 9.03 23.51
N LEU A 109 -14.84 8.96 22.24
CA LEU A 109 -15.68 8.41 21.19
C LEU A 109 -15.64 6.87 21.30
N ASP A 110 -16.78 6.21 21.18
CA ASP A 110 -16.90 4.73 21.19
C ASP A 110 -16.25 4.07 19.95
N ILE A 111 -15.21 4.68 19.39
CA ILE A 111 -14.43 4.18 18.25
C ILE A 111 -13.49 3.05 18.70
N PHE A 112 -13.13 3.03 19.97
CA PHE A 112 -12.31 1.96 20.55
C PHE A 112 -13.24 0.91 21.15
N GLU A 113 -13.32 -0.26 20.52
CA GLU A 113 -14.19 -1.38 20.97
C GLU A 113 -13.85 -1.86 22.39
N ASP A 114 -12.66 -1.55 22.88
CA ASP A 114 -12.20 -1.98 24.19
C ASP A 114 -12.06 -0.77 25.13
N LYS A 115 -13.08 -0.53 25.96
CA LYS A 115 -13.10 0.56 26.96
C LYS A 115 -11.99 0.46 28.01
N ASN A 116 -11.29 -0.69 28.05
CA ASN A 116 -10.18 -0.96 28.99
C ASN A 116 -8.81 -0.85 28.35
N GLN A 117 -8.71 -0.41 27.08
CA GLN A 117 -7.41 -0.28 26.42
C GLN A 117 -6.64 0.91 27.01
N GLU A 118 -5.50 0.63 27.62
CA GLU A 118 -4.61 1.68 28.16
C GLU A 118 -4.08 2.55 27.01
N LEU A 119 -4.14 3.87 27.18
CA LEU A 119 -3.59 4.85 26.24
C LEU A 119 -2.21 5.29 26.71
N PRO A 120 -1.22 5.42 25.82
CA PRO A 120 -1.25 5.30 24.36
C PRO A 120 -1.30 3.85 23.86
N ILE A 121 -1.93 3.62 22.70
CA ILE A 121 -1.95 2.31 22.04
C ILE A 121 -0.59 2.06 21.39
N SER A 122 0.05 0.96 21.76
CA SER A 122 1.36 0.59 21.21
C SER A 122 1.31 -0.80 20.59
N LYS A 123 1.99 -0.96 19.44
CA LYS A 123 2.21 -2.25 18.78
C LYS A 123 3.68 -2.40 18.41
N GLU A 124 4.22 -3.57 18.66
CA GLU A 124 5.60 -3.92 18.38
C GLU A 124 5.66 -5.03 17.33
N PHE A 125 6.61 -4.90 16.41
CA PHE A 125 6.85 -5.85 15.33
C PHE A 125 8.34 -6.17 15.28
N LYS A 126 8.70 -7.45 15.33
CA LYS A 126 10.06 -7.91 15.08
C LYS A 126 10.20 -8.23 13.59
N ILE A 127 11.18 -7.65 12.95
CA ILE A 127 11.42 -7.76 11.51
C ILE A 127 12.80 -8.41 11.31
N TRP A 128 12.83 -9.57 10.66
CA TRP A 128 14.08 -10.26 10.35
C TRP A 128 14.52 -9.98 8.91
N GLU A 129 15.83 -9.81 8.69
CA GLU A 129 16.38 -9.49 7.38
C GLU A 129 16.06 -10.57 6.34
N ASN A 130 16.19 -11.83 6.72
CA ASN A 130 16.06 -12.98 5.81
C ASN A 130 14.68 -13.63 5.78
N GLN A 131 13.74 -13.20 6.62
CA GLN A 131 12.38 -13.74 6.64
C GLN A 131 11.41 -12.88 5.84
N PRO A 132 10.40 -13.47 5.15
CA PRO A 132 9.34 -12.68 4.55
C PRO A 132 8.63 -11.85 5.62
N LEU A 133 8.28 -10.59 5.30
CA LEU A 133 7.44 -9.75 6.17
C LEU A 133 6.05 -10.38 6.27
N THR A 134 5.88 -11.26 7.23
CA THR A 134 4.57 -11.81 7.60
C THR A 134 3.96 -10.87 8.61
N ILE A 135 3.16 -9.91 8.13
CA ILE A 135 2.28 -9.17 9.03
C ILE A 135 1.16 -10.14 9.37
N LEU A 136 1.21 -10.71 10.54
CA LEU A 136 0.13 -11.54 11.06
C LEU A 136 -1.13 -10.67 11.14
N ASN A 137 -2.05 -10.86 10.20
CA ASN A 137 -3.39 -10.29 10.21
C ASN A 137 -4.25 -10.93 11.32
N LYS A 138 -3.71 -11.13 12.52
CA LYS A 138 -4.43 -11.69 13.67
C LYS A 138 -5.46 -10.73 14.27
N TYR A 139 -5.42 -9.47 13.85
CA TYR A 139 -6.36 -8.46 14.34
C TYR A 139 -7.27 -8.00 13.20
N ARG A 140 -8.42 -8.65 13.04
CA ARG A 140 -9.60 -8.05 12.39
C ARG A 140 -10.16 -7.03 13.38
N SER A 141 -9.52 -5.88 13.50
CA SER A 141 -10.17 -4.72 14.09
C SER A 141 -10.87 -3.96 12.96
N ASN A 142 -11.98 -3.30 13.25
CA ASN A 142 -12.71 -2.39 12.35
C ASN A 142 -11.87 -1.12 12.06
N TRP A 143 -10.63 -1.32 11.64
CA TRP A 143 -9.72 -0.24 11.31
C TRP A 143 -10.05 0.29 9.93
N LEU A 144 -9.94 1.58 9.81
CA LEU A 144 -10.05 2.28 8.54
C LEU A 144 -9.13 1.64 7.51
N SER A 145 -9.70 1.20 6.38
CA SER A 145 -8.91 0.62 5.29
C SER A 145 -8.06 1.70 4.65
N VAL A 146 -6.76 1.43 4.46
CA VAL A 146 -5.82 2.35 3.80
C VAL A 146 -5.12 1.62 2.68
N ASP A 147 -5.14 2.18 1.48
CA ASP A 147 -4.33 1.71 0.36
C ASP A 147 -3.42 2.83 -0.16
N THR A 148 -2.27 2.44 -0.72
CA THR A 148 -1.28 3.37 -1.27
C THR A 148 -0.96 3.02 -2.71
N ILE A 149 -0.93 4.03 -3.58
CA ILE A 149 -0.51 3.93 -4.97
C ILE A 149 0.78 4.74 -5.14
N THR A 150 1.87 4.05 -5.44
CA THR A 150 3.16 4.67 -5.80
C THR A 150 3.24 4.88 -7.32
N PRO A 151 4.20 5.68 -7.83
CA PRO A 151 4.40 5.86 -9.27
C PRO A 151 4.57 4.56 -10.06
N PHE A 152 5.02 3.48 -9.42
CA PHE A 152 5.30 2.19 -10.05
C PHE A 152 4.29 1.08 -9.75
N SER A 153 3.28 1.32 -8.91
CA SER A 153 2.32 0.30 -8.45
C SER A 153 1.59 -0.41 -9.59
N HIS A 154 1.29 0.31 -10.68
CA HIS A 154 0.59 -0.20 -11.86
C HIS A 154 1.38 -1.22 -12.69
N ARG A 155 2.70 -1.37 -12.46
CA ARG A 155 3.55 -2.30 -13.23
C ARG A 155 3.41 -3.76 -12.79
N THR A 156 2.67 -4.04 -11.72
CA THR A 156 2.48 -5.40 -11.18
C THR A 156 1.17 -6.02 -11.65
N GLU A 157 1.21 -6.76 -12.78
CA GLU A 157 0.04 -7.38 -13.41
C GLU A 157 -0.71 -8.35 -12.48
N GLN A 158 0.00 -9.16 -11.69
CA GLN A 158 -0.63 -10.13 -10.78
C GLN A 158 -1.54 -9.49 -9.74
N LEU A 159 -1.20 -8.28 -9.30
CA LEU A 159 -2.08 -7.55 -8.38
C LEU A 159 -3.29 -6.99 -9.11
N GLN A 160 -3.12 -6.48 -10.33
CA GLN A 160 -4.24 -5.99 -11.14
C GLN A 160 -5.26 -7.11 -11.40
N ILE A 161 -4.80 -8.34 -11.72
CA ILE A 161 -5.66 -9.51 -11.88
C ILE A 161 -6.45 -9.78 -10.59
N LYS A 162 -5.79 -9.81 -9.44
CA LYS A 162 -6.46 -10.02 -8.14
C LYS A 162 -7.50 -8.93 -7.84
N LEU A 163 -7.16 -7.68 -8.13
CA LEU A 163 -8.06 -6.54 -7.90
C LEU A 163 -9.25 -6.57 -8.86
N LEU A 164 -9.03 -6.89 -10.15
CA LEU A 164 -10.10 -7.02 -11.14
C LEU A 164 -11.06 -8.16 -10.78
N THR A 165 -10.55 -9.31 -10.36
CA THR A 165 -11.39 -10.39 -9.85
C THR A 165 -12.29 -9.92 -8.71
N GLY A 166 -11.72 -9.15 -7.76
CA GLY A 166 -12.49 -8.55 -6.66
C GLY A 166 -13.54 -7.53 -7.11
N ALA A 167 -13.25 -6.75 -8.16
CA ALA A 167 -14.19 -5.79 -8.75
C ALA A 167 -15.33 -6.49 -9.50
N ILE A 168 -15.03 -7.55 -10.23
CA ILE A 168 -16.04 -8.40 -10.91
C ILE A 168 -17.02 -8.99 -9.89
N LEU A 169 -16.52 -9.50 -8.77
CA LEU A 169 -17.38 -10.07 -7.71
C LEU A 169 -18.25 -9.03 -6.99
N LYS A 170 -17.98 -7.74 -7.18
CA LYS A 170 -18.75 -6.62 -6.64
C LYS A 170 -19.59 -5.90 -7.70
N ASP A 171 -19.67 -6.45 -8.94
CA ASP A 171 -20.36 -5.85 -10.08
C ASP A 171 -19.86 -4.43 -10.45
N LEU A 172 -18.57 -4.12 -10.17
CA LEU A 172 -17.94 -2.82 -10.45
C LEU A 172 -17.08 -2.81 -11.73
N LYS A 173 -17.12 -3.87 -12.51
CA LYS A 173 -16.35 -3.96 -13.76
C LYS A 173 -16.80 -2.95 -14.82
N PRO A 174 -18.11 -2.70 -15.02
CA PRO A 174 -18.58 -1.75 -16.04
C PRO A 174 -18.01 -0.34 -15.83
N GLU A 175 -17.95 0.14 -14.60
CA GLU A 175 -17.46 1.47 -14.25
C GLU A 175 -15.95 1.60 -14.49
N ILE A 176 -15.21 0.51 -14.29
CA ILE A 176 -13.78 0.45 -14.58
C ILE A 176 -13.55 0.48 -16.10
N VAL A 177 -14.36 -0.24 -16.85
CA VAL A 177 -14.32 -0.23 -18.32
C VAL A 177 -14.68 1.17 -18.86
N GLU A 178 -15.66 1.84 -18.26
CA GLU A 178 -16.03 3.23 -18.60
C GLU A 178 -14.82 4.16 -18.50
N LEU A 179 -14.08 4.13 -17.40
CA LEU A 179 -12.87 4.97 -17.25
C LEU A 179 -11.84 4.69 -18.35
N ILE A 180 -11.57 3.44 -18.66
CA ILE A 180 -10.58 3.09 -19.70
C ILE A 180 -11.08 3.53 -21.07
N SER A 181 -12.38 3.41 -21.36
CA SER A 181 -12.98 3.85 -22.63
C SER A 181 -12.98 5.37 -22.81
N MET A 182 -12.89 6.16 -21.74
CA MET A 182 -12.70 7.61 -21.83
C MET A 182 -11.33 7.98 -22.42
N ILE A 183 -10.33 7.11 -22.26
CA ILE A 183 -8.97 7.33 -22.73
C ILE A 183 -8.76 6.65 -24.07
N ASP A 184 -9.30 5.47 -24.22
CA ASP A 184 -9.28 4.68 -25.44
C ASP A 184 -10.72 4.23 -25.79
N SER A 185 -11.40 5.03 -26.62
CA SER A 185 -12.80 4.82 -27.00
C SER A 185 -13.08 3.53 -27.76
N GLU A 186 -12.05 2.82 -28.18
CA GLU A 186 -12.15 1.52 -28.82
C GLU A 186 -12.09 0.35 -27.81
N THR A 187 -11.86 0.63 -26.53
CA THR A 187 -11.97 -0.37 -25.46
C THR A 187 -13.43 -0.79 -25.29
N ILE A 188 -13.68 -2.11 -25.36
CA ILE A 188 -15.02 -2.70 -25.20
C ILE A 188 -15.15 -3.28 -23.78
N ASP A 189 -14.14 -4.02 -23.31
CA ASP A 189 -14.19 -4.73 -22.04
C ASP A 189 -12.77 -5.11 -21.54
N LEU A 190 -12.71 -5.67 -20.36
CA LEU A 190 -11.51 -6.22 -19.73
C LEU A 190 -11.75 -7.70 -19.41
N ASP A 191 -10.74 -8.54 -19.59
CA ASP A 191 -10.85 -9.95 -19.26
C ASP A 191 -9.55 -10.53 -18.68
N ILE A 192 -9.69 -11.66 -17.96
CA ILE A 192 -8.56 -12.39 -17.40
C ILE A 192 -8.50 -13.73 -18.13
N LEU A 193 -7.49 -13.89 -18.97
CA LEU A 193 -7.31 -15.07 -19.79
C LEU A 193 -5.99 -15.77 -19.47
N ASP A 194 -5.98 -17.08 -19.61
CA ASP A 194 -4.78 -17.92 -19.56
C ASP A 194 -4.65 -18.71 -20.88
N PRO A 195 -4.09 -18.09 -21.95
CA PRO A 195 -3.95 -18.74 -23.25
C PRO A 195 -3.03 -19.95 -23.23
N THR A 196 -2.18 -20.07 -22.24
CA THR A 196 -1.14 -21.12 -22.17
C THR A 196 -1.42 -22.19 -21.12
N GLY A 197 -2.45 -22.00 -20.27
CA GLY A 197 -2.74 -22.83 -19.11
C GLY A 197 -1.68 -22.76 -18.00
N LYS A 198 -0.77 -21.75 -18.06
CA LYS A 198 0.32 -21.62 -17.10
C LYS A 198 0.24 -20.35 -16.26
N LYS A 199 -0.29 -19.27 -16.83
CA LYS A 199 -0.32 -17.98 -16.16
C LYS A 199 -1.43 -17.09 -16.70
N SER A 200 -2.37 -16.73 -15.86
CA SER A 200 -3.41 -15.74 -16.18
C SER A 200 -2.80 -14.36 -16.43
N ARG A 201 -3.32 -13.67 -17.43
CA ARG A 201 -2.97 -12.30 -17.80
C ARG A 201 -4.23 -11.47 -17.97
N LEU A 202 -4.08 -10.16 -17.85
CA LEU A 202 -5.15 -9.21 -18.08
C LEU A 202 -5.14 -8.77 -19.53
N TYR A 203 -6.31 -8.84 -20.16
CA TYR A 203 -6.56 -8.45 -21.55
C TYR A 203 -7.56 -7.31 -21.61
N VAL A 204 -7.33 -6.39 -22.54
CA VAL A 204 -8.31 -5.42 -23.01
C VAL A 204 -8.97 -6.01 -24.24
N ILE A 205 -10.30 -6.03 -24.28
CA ILE A 205 -11.06 -6.36 -25.49
C ILE A 205 -11.25 -5.05 -26.25
N HIS A 206 -10.59 -4.97 -27.40
CA HIS A 206 -10.52 -3.75 -28.20
C HIS A 206 -11.18 -3.95 -29.56
N LYS A 207 -11.91 -2.96 -30.08
CA LYS A 207 -12.67 -3.08 -31.32
C LYS A 207 -11.84 -3.48 -32.52
N THR A 208 -10.68 -2.85 -32.69
CA THR A 208 -9.79 -3.07 -33.85
C THR A 208 -8.69 -4.08 -33.57
N LEU A 209 -8.15 -4.12 -32.34
CA LEU A 209 -7.02 -4.98 -31.97
C LEU A 209 -7.45 -6.35 -31.45
N GLY A 210 -8.75 -6.56 -31.15
CA GLY A 210 -9.24 -7.78 -30.52
C GLY A 210 -8.76 -7.96 -29.07
N PHE A 211 -8.47 -9.19 -28.67
CA PHE A 211 -7.93 -9.51 -27.36
C PHE A 211 -6.46 -9.09 -27.24
N THR A 212 -6.21 -7.96 -26.65
CA THR A 212 -4.88 -7.36 -26.55
C THR A 212 -4.40 -7.40 -25.08
N PRO A 213 -3.20 -7.96 -24.78
CA PRO A 213 -2.68 -7.96 -23.42
C PRO A 213 -2.55 -6.53 -22.88
N LEU A 214 -2.94 -6.29 -21.63
CA LEU A 214 -2.80 -4.96 -21.00
C LEU A 214 -1.35 -4.42 -21.07
N SER A 215 -0.36 -5.30 -21.11
CA SER A 215 1.05 -4.91 -21.25
C SER A 215 1.40 -4.24 -22.58
N ALA A 216 0.54 -4.37 -23.61
CA ALA A 216 0.71 -3.67 -24.89
C ALA A 216 0.21 -2.22 -24.85
N PHE A 217 -0.56 -1.85 -23.85
CA PHE A 217 -1.01 -0.47 -23.64
C PHE A 217 0.04 0.34 -22.87
N GLY A 218 0.04 1.66 -23.08
CA GLY A 218 0.93 2.57 -22.38
C GLY A 218 0.74 2.58 -20.87
N ASP A 219 1.76 3.04 -20.14
CA ASP A 219 1.74 3.11 -18.67
C ASP A 219 0.56 3.95 -18.13
N GLY A 220 0.06 4.94 -18.89
CA GLY A 220 -1.10 5.75 -18.51
C GLY A 220 -2.38 4.93 -18.33
N VAL A 221 -2.73 4.10 -19.32
CA VAL A 221 -3.89 3.20 -19.24
C VAL A 221 -3.74 2.22 -18.07
N ARG A 222 -2.55 1.66 -17.91
CA ARG A 222 -2.24 0.71 -16.83
C ARG A 222 -2.36 1.36 -15.46
N ARG A 223 -1.92 2.62 -15.32
CA ARG A 223 -2.00 3.39 -14.07
C ARG A 223 -3.45 3.72 -13.72
N LEU A 224 -4.23 4.22 -14.67
CA LEU A 224 -5.62 4.54 -14.44
C LEU A 224 -6.46 3.30 -14.12
N LEU A 225 -6.21 2.19 -14.82
CA LEU A 225 -6.81 0.92 -14.44
C LEU A 225 -6.45 0.50 -13.01
N PHE A 226 -5.18 0.65 -12.62
CA PHE A 226 -4.75 0.31 -11.26
C PHE A 226 -5.42 1.20 -10.20
N MET A 227 -5.58 2.51 -10.48
CA MET A 227 -6.32 3.44 -9.61
C MET A 227 -7.77 3.00 -9.46
N ALA A 228 -8.46 2.74 -10.58
CA ALA A 228 -9.86 2.29 -10.58
C ALA A 228 -10.06 1.01 -9.78
N LEU A 229 -9.21 0.01 -10.02
CA LEU A 229 -9.24 -1.25 -9.30
C LEU A 229 -8.97 -1.10 -7.79
N THR A 230 -8.10 -0.15 -7.42
CA THR A 230 -7.81 0.12 -6.01
C THR A 230 -9.00 0.80 -5.32
N ILE A 231 -9.66 1.75 -5.99
CA ILE A 231 -10.89 2.39 -5.52
C ILE A 231 -12.02 1.36 -5.36
N ALA A 232 -12.22 0.51 -6.35
CA ALA A 232 -13.25 -0.55 -6.30
C ALA A 232 -13.05 -1.52 -5.13
N LYS A 233 -11.80 -1.75 -4.72
CA LYS A 233 -11.47 -2.55 -3.54
C LYS A 233 -11.74 -1.77 -2.25
N LEU A 234 -11.37 -0.48 -2.20
CA LEU A 234 -11.34 0.37 -1.02
C LEU A 234 -12.68 1.08 -0.86
N LYS A 235 -13.46 0.65 0.13
CA LYS A 235 -14.72 1.32 0.52
C LYS A 235 -14.60 1.83 1.95
N ASP A 236 -15.14 3.02 2.22
CA ASP A 236 -15.11 3.66 3.54
C ASP A 236 -13.67 3.75 4.10
N GLY A 237 -12.72 4.28 3.29
CA GLY A 237 -11.30 4.22 3.62
C GLY A 237 -10.49 5.44 3.19
N ILE A 238 -9.15 5.28 3.24
CA ILE A 238 -8.19 6.30 2.84
C ILE A 238 -7.36 5.79 1.66
N LEU A 239 -7.27 6.59 0.61
CA LEU A 239 -6.40 6.37 -0.55
C LEU A 239 -5.26 7.37 -0.55
N LEU A 240 -4.04 6.86 -0.53
CA LEU A 240 -2.81 7.66 -0.64
C LEU A 240 -2.23 7.47 -2.03
N ILE A 241 -2.04 8.55 -2.79
CA ILE A 241 -1.43 8.49 -4.14
C ILE A 241 -0.20 9.38 -4.16
N ASP A 242 0.93 8.76 -4.48
CA ASP A 242 2.18 9.48 -4.70
C ASP A 242 2.34 9.80 -6.18
N GLU A 243 2.64 11.08 -6.50
CA GLU A 243 2.71 11.64 -7.84
C GLU A 243 1.44 11.29 -8.67
N LEU A 244 0.34 11.97 -8.37
CA LEU A 244 -0.99 11.69 -8.94
C LEU A 244 -0.99 11.64 -10.48
N GLU A 245 -0.23 12.54 -11.12
CA GLU A 245 -0.11 12.71 -12.57
C GLU A 245 0.76 11.69 -13.27
N THR A 246 1.58 10.92 -12.54
CA THR A 246 2.56 10.03 -13.15
C THR A 246 1.94 9.15 -14.23
N ALA A 247 2.57 9.14 -15.41
CA ALA A 247 2.19 8.39 -16.61
C ALA A 247 0.84 8.78 -17.24
N ILE A 248 0.11 9.78 -16.73
CA ILE A 248 -1.13 10.27 -17.33
C ILE A 248 -0.81 11.45 -18.26
N HIS A 249 -1.29 11.39 -19.52
CA HIS A 249 -1.12 12.48 -20.44
C HIS A 249 -1.96 13.69 -20.01
N THR A 250 -1.44 14.92 -20.20
CA THR A 250 -2.10 16.17 -19.76
C THR A 250 -3.53 16.31 -20.28
N GLU A 251 -3.81 15.91 -21.51
CA GLU A 251 -5.16 15.94 -22.10
C GLU A 251 -6.16 15.01 -21.38
N ALA A 252 -5.67 13.95 -20.74
CA ALA A 252 -6.50 12.98 -20.02
C ALA A 252 -6.68 13.31 -18.52
N LEU A 253 -5.96 14.32 -17.99
CA LEU A 253 -5.99 14.63 -16.55
C LEU A 253 -7.41 14.99 -16.08
N LEU A 254 -8.07 15.91 -16.77
CA LEU A 254 -9.40 16.40 -16.33
C LEU A 254 -10.43 15.27 -16.31
N SER A 255 -10.53 14.48 -17.38
CA SER A 255 -11.50 13.37 -17.45
C SER A 255 -11.20 12.29 -16.43
N SER A 256 -9.91 11.93 -16.28
CA SER A 256 -9.47 10.93 -15.29
C SER A 256 -9.73 11.37 -13.86
N PHE A 257 -9.47 12.65 -13.54
CA PHE A 257 -9.67 13.16 -12.18
C PHE A 257 -11.13 13.43 -11.86
N SER A 258 -11.95 13.81 -12.84
CA SER A 258 -13.40 13.89 -12.68
C SER A 258 -13.99 12.52 -12.30
N TRP A 259 -13.53 11.46 -12.97
CA TRP A 259 -13.89 10.09 -12.62
C TRP A 259 -13.39 9.73 -11.22
N LEU A 260 -12.11 10.03 -10.90
CA LEU A 260 -11.49 9.76 -9.59
C LEU A 260 -12.26 10.42 -8.45
N VAL A 261 -12.57 11.71 -8.57
CA VAL A 261 -13.32 12.47 -7.56
C VAL A 261 -14.72 11.91 -7.36
N LYS A 262 -15.44 11.63 -8.47
CA LYS A 262 -16.76 11.00 -8.43
C LYS A 262 -16.72 9.69 -7.63
N TRP A 263 -15.82 8.80 -7.97
CA TRP A 263 -15.77 7.48 -7.33
C TRP A 263 -15.23 7.49 -5.91
N CYS A 264 -14.31 8.40 -5.57
CA CYS A 264 -13.92 8.62 -4.18
C CYS A 264 -15.12 9.05 -3.31
N ARG A 265 -16.01 9.90 -3.83
CA ARG A 265 -17.25 10.28 -3.13
C ARG A 265 -18.22 9.12 -3.01
N GLU A 266 -18.51 8.40 -4.09
CA GLU A 266 -19.46 7.28 -4.09
C GLU A 266 -19.01 6.13 -3.18
N MET A 267 -17.71 5.90 -3.08
CA MET A 267 -17.13 4.86 -2.22
C MET A 267 -16.77 5.36 -0.81
N ASN A 268 -17.09 6.63 -0.49
CA ASN A 268 -16.73 7.27 0.79
C ASN A 268 -15.23 7.15 1.10
N ILE A 269 -14.38 7.51 0.14
CA ILE A 269 -12.92 7.43 0.24
C ILE A 269 -12.35 8.83 0.44
N GLN A 270 -11.53 9.01 1.47
CA GLN A 270 -10.70 10.20 1.63
C GLN A 270 -9.41 10.02 0.83
N LEU A 271 -9.18 10.90 -0.14
CA LEU A 271 -8.00 10.90 -1.00
C LEU A 271 -6.95 11.87 -0.46
N PHE A 272 -5.71 11.40 -0.34
CA PHE A 272 -4.51 12.23 -0.18
C PHE A 272 -3.58 11.96 -1.34
N ALA A 273 -3.13 13.01 -2.01
CA ALA A 273 -2.24 12.87 -3.15
C ALA A 273 -1.11 13.89 -3.09
N THR A 274 0.07 13.50 -3.58
CA THR A 274 1.17 14.42 -3.88
C THR A 274 1.19 14.71 -5.37
N THR A 275 1.68 15.88 -5.74
CA THR A 275 1.91 16.27 -7.14
C THR A 275 3.01 17.30 -7.23
N HIS A 276 3.72 17.32 -8.36
CA HIS A 276 4.70 18.34 -8.73
C HIS A 276 4.24 19.17 -9.94
N SER A 277 2.99 18.95 -10.44
CA SER A 277 2.44 19.58 -11.63
C SER A 277 1.31 20.55 -11.28
N LEU A 278 1.42 21.79 -11.75
CA LEU A 278 0.35 22.77 -11.65
C LEU A 278 -0.87 22.37 -12.49
N GLU A 279 -0.65 21.74 -13.63
CA GLU A 279 -1.72 21.22 -14.50
C GLU A 279 -2.55 20.17 -13.75
N THR A 280 -1.90 19.36 -12.91
CA THR A 280 -2.58 18.40 -12.04
C THR A 280 -3.44 19.09 -10.99
N VAL A 281 -2.92 20.13 -10.35
CA VAL A 281 -3.69 20.94 -9.40
C VAL A 281 -4.90 21.57 -10.07
N ASP A 282 -4.71 22.21 -11.23
CA ASP A 282 -5.78 22.82 -12.00
C ASP A 282 -6.84 21.80 -12.45
N ALA A 283 -6.41 20.64 -12.91
CA ALA A 283 -7.32 19.56 -13.31
C ALA A 283 -8.13 19.04 -12.11
N MET A 284 -7.52 18.88 -10.92
CA MET A 284 -8.23 18.48 -9.70
C MET A 284 -9.22 19.55 -9.21
N LEU A 285 -8.84 20.83 -9.28
CA LEU A 285 -9.74 21.94 -8.95
C LEU A 285 -10.95 21.99 -9.87
N ASN A 286 -10.75 21.74 -11.17
CA ASN A 286 -11.82 21.70 -12.17
C ASN A 286 -12.68 20.44 -12.07
N ALA A 287 -12.10 19.31 -11.67
CA ALA A 287 -12.81 18.06 -11.45
C ALA A 287 -13.67 18.09 -10.17
N SER A 288 -13.31 18.93 -9.21
CA SER A 288 -14.03 19.08 -7.94
C SER A 288 -15.17 20.09 -8.08
N GLU A 289 -16.41 19.60 -8.16
CA GLU A 289 -17.61 20.46 -8.24
C GLU A 289 -17.81 21.30 -6.97
N LEU A 290 -17.38 20.79 -5.82
CA LEU A 290 -17.46 21.46 -4.52
C LEU A 290 -16.05 21.87 -4.09
N LYS A 291 -15.72 23.15 -4.23
CA LYS A 291 -14.43 23.72 -3.83
C LYS A 291 -14.08 23.48 -2.35
N ASN A 292 -15.07 23.16 -1.51
CA ASN A 292 -14.88 22.91 -0.09
C ASN A 292 -14.40 21.49 0.23
N ASP A 293 -14.40 20.59 -0.76
CA ASP A 293 -13.96 19.19 -0.56
C ASP A 293 -12.48 18.99 -0.88
N LEU A 294 -11.81 20.02 -1.40
CA LEU A 294 -10.40 19.98 -1.74
C LEU A 294 -9.60 20.92 -0.83
N VAL A 295 -8.54 20.40 -0.24
CA VAL A 295 -7.59 21.18 0.56
C VAL A 295 -6.21 21.04 -0.06
N LEU A 296 -5.52 22.14 -0.30
CA LEU A 296 -4.15 22.22 -0.77
C LEU A 296 -3.23 22.66 0.38
N TYR A 297 -2.08 21.99 0.51
CA TYR A 297 -1.05 22.30 1.51
C TYR A 297 0.26 22.70 0.83
#